data_8f8a1fb46a9924ba1b65a74d7ce6253a
#
_entry.id   8f8a1fb46a9924ba1b65a74d7ce6253a
#
_cell.length_a   1.000
_cell.length_b   1.000
_cell.length_c   1.000
_cell.angle_alpha   90.00
_cell.angle_beta   90.00
_cell.angle_gamma   90.00
#
_symmetry.space_group_name_H-M   'P 1'
#
loop_
_entity.id
_entity.type
_entity.pdbx_description
1 polymer ?
#
loop_
_entity_poly.entity_id
_entity_poly.type
_entity_poly.pdbx_seq_one_letter_code
_entity_poly.pdbx_strand_id
1 'polypeptide(L)'
;PQRSPFTLPNVPPPHARSAQPGDGEWKPVPEVGETEGQPLALLTTLHPHPIRKDVEVVVIAFDLTRSELLWVAGAKEPESKTASPEKRKGMVPARDHDRLLAAFNGGFMAKHGRYGAMLDGAEFVPPREGACTVGITKTGAVRVAPWEEIAAAKAELAAWRQTPPCLLHDGQPHQSVRHDHKKWGLSIEGKPEIRRTALGIDASGRVLLFGLGEWVEPRYLELAMRVAGAKTAAQLDINWSYTRFNFYAKNAEGQLEVKRTLVPKLV
;
A
#
# COMPACT_ATOMS: atom_id res chain seq x y z
N PRO A 1 -16.55 22.66 13.56
CA PRO A 1 -16.94 21.35 14.07
C PRO A 1 -15.67 20.55 14.36
N GLN A 2 -15.54 20.12 15.62
CA GLN A 2 -14.43 19.27 16.04
C GLN A 2 -14.51 17.95 15.27
N ARG A 3 -13.46 17.58 14.54
CA ARG A 3 -13.42 16.33 13.78
C ARG A 3 -13.38 15.16 14.76
N SER A 4 -14.09 14.08 14.45
CA SER A 4 -14.08 12.86 15.28
C SER A 4 -12.67 12.29 15.38
N PRO A 5 -12.30 11.69 16.53
CA PRO A 5 -11.03 11.01 16.70
C PRO A 5 -10.76 9.96 15.60
N PHE A 6 -9.52 9.87 15.12
CA PHE A 6 -9.12 8.77 14.25
C PHE A 6 -8.85 7.54 15.10
N THR A 7 -9.84 6.69 15.20
CA THR A 7 -9.78 5.40 15.90
C THR A 7 -10.36 4.33 15.02
N LEU A 8 -9.80 3.13 15.11
CA LEU A 8 -10.33 1.94 14.46
C LEU A 8 -10.69 0.91 15.54
N PRO A 9 -11.80 0.17 15.39
CA PRO A 9 -12.10 -0.92 16.30
C PRO A 9 -11.03 -2.00 16.18
N ASN A 10 -10.61 -2.54 17.33
CA ASN A 10 -9.75 -3.72 17.34
C ASN A 10 -10.42 -4.87 16.58
N VAL A 11 -9.62 -5.65 15.87
CA VAL A 11 -10.11 -6.77 15.07
C VAL A 11 -9.64 -8.09 15.68
N PRO A 12 -10.43 -9.16 15.60
CA PRO A 12 -10.00 -10.46 16.12
C PRO A 12 -8.85 -11.01 15.26
N PRO A 13 -7.93 -11.77 15.87
CA PRO A 13 -6.91 -12.47 15.11
C PRO A 13 -7.56 -13.41 14.08
N PRO A 14 -7.01 -13.53 12.86
CA PRO A 14 -7.57 -14.39 11.80
C PRO A 14 -7.71 -15.85 12.21
N HIS A 15 -6.80 -16.34 13.05
CA HIS A 15 -6.78 -17.71 13.54
C HIS A 15 -6.28 -17.76 14.99
N ALA A 16 -7.06 -18.36 15.89
CA ALA A 16 -6.71 -18.45 17.31
C ALA A 16 -5.39 -19.20 17.58
N ARG A 17 -5.04 -20.19 16.73
CA ARG A 17 -3.86 -21.05 16.93
C ARG A 17 -2.53 -20.34 16.66
N SER A 18 -2.51 -19.40 15.73
CA SER A 18 -1.32 -18.58 15.38
C SER A 18 -1.32 -17.22 16.06
N ALA A 19 -2.42 -16.82 16.68
CA ALA A 19 -2.55 -15.53 17.34
C ALA A 19 -1.43 -15.24 18.32
N GLN A 20 -0.97 -14.00 18.35
CA GLN A 20 -0.01 -13.48 19.29
C GLN A 20 -0.64 -12.36 20.14
N PRO A 21 -0.13 -12.09 21.33
CA PRO A 21 -0.59 -10.96 22.14
C PRO A 21 -0.49 -9.64 21.37
N GLY A 22 -1.59 -8.88 21.33
CA GLY A 22 -1.66 -7.62 20.61
C GLY A 22 -2.10 -7.71 19.14
N ASP A 23 -2.34 -8.93 18.63
CA ASP A 23 -2.91 -9.09 17.29
C ASP A 23 -4.24 -8.35 17.14
N GLY A 24 -4.34 -7.56 16.09
CA GLY A 24 -5.55 -6.79 15.79
C GLY A 24 -5.79 -5.57 16.67
N GLU A 25 -4.91 -5.28 17.62
CA GLU A 25 -4.96 -4.06 18.41
C GLU A 25 -4.37 -2.89 17.63
N TRP A 26 -5.17 -1.86 17.39
CA TRP A 26 -4.70 -0.65 16.73
C TRP A 26 -4.01 0.28 17.72
N LYS A 27 -2.77 0.68 17.42
CA LYS A 27 -1.96 1.58 18.24
C LYS A 27 -1.54 2.79 17.41
N PRO A 28 -1.52 4.00 17.99
CA PRO A 28 -0.96 5.17 17.33
C PRO A 28 0.48 4.96 16.88
N VAL A 29 0.84 5.56 15.75
CA VAL A 29 2.22 5.57 15.22
C VAL A 29 2.88 6.88 15.66
N PRO A 30 3.71 6.88 16.70
CA PRO A 30 4.24 8.13 17.28
C PRO A 30 5.21 8.85 16.33
N GLU A 31 5.85 8.15 15.40
CA GLU A 31 6.83 8.70 14.48
C GLU A 31 6.26 9.78 13.54
N VAL A 32 4.98 9.67 13.19
CA VAL A 32 4.31 10.64 12.30
C VAL A 32 3.57 11.74 13.05
N GLY A 33 3.57 11.66 14.39
CA GLY A 33 2.95 12.66 15.23
C GLY A 33 1.43 12.67 15.20
N GLU A 34 0.88 13.79 15.64
CA GLU A 34 -0.54 14.03 15.80
C GLU A 34 -0.93 15.36 15.17
N THR A 35 -2.18 15.46 14.76
CA THR A 35 -2.79 16.72 14.34
C THR A 35 -4.05 16.95 15.18
N GLU A 36 -4.15 18.11 15.82
CA GLU A 36 -5.26 18.45 16.72
C GLU A 36 -5.47 17.41 17.85
N GLY A 37 -4.34 16.85 18.38
CA GLY A 37 -4.37 15.82 19.43
C GLY A 37 -4.87 14.45 18.95
N GLN A 38 -4.87 14.20 17.64
CA GLN A 38 -5.30 12.93 17.05
C GLN A 38 -4.18 12.30 16.24
N PRO A 39 -3.96 10.97 16.32
CA PRO A 39 -2.95 10.30 15.54
C PRO A 39 -3.26 10.40 14.04
N LEU A 40 -2.21 10.59 13.24
CA LEU A 40 -2.32 10.59 11.78
C LEU A 40 -2.27 9.19 11.18
N ALA A 41 -1.70 8.23 11.92
CA ALA A 41 -1.65 6.85 11.53
C ALA A 41 -1.80 5.92 12.74
N LEU A 42 -2.38 4.75 12.47
CA LEU A 42 -2.48 3.63 13.41
C LEU A 42 -1.75 2.42 12.83
N LEU A 43 -1.25 1.54 13.69
CA LEU A 43 -0.58 0.31 13.31
C LEU A 43 -1.16 -0.86 14.09
N THR A 44 -1.32 -1.99 13.42
CA THR A 44 -1.60 -3.29 14.04
C THR A 44 -0.76 -4.38 13.40
N THR A 45 -0.63 -5.51 14.08
CA THR A 45 -0.01 -6.73 13.57
C THR A 45 -1.05 -7.83 13.53
N LEU A 46 -0.96 -8.71 12.54
CA LEU A 46 -1.83 -9.87 12.37
C LEU A 46 -1.00 -11.10 11.97
N HIS A 47 -1.35 -12.28 12.48
CA HIS A 47 -0.76 -13.57 12.12
C HIS A 47 -1.78 -14.39 11.30
N PRO A 48 -1.83 -14.19 9.98
CA PRO A 48 -2.92 -14.74 9.13
C PRO A 48 -2.75 -16.20 8.74
N HIS A 49 -1.62 -16.85 9.06
CA HIS A 49 -1.45 -18.27 8.79
C HIS A 49 -2.13 -19.12 9.87
N PRO A 50 -2.83 -20.23 9.54
CA PRO A 50 -3.61 -20.98 10.51
C PRO A 50 -2.80 -21.68 11.62
N ILE A 51 -1.47 -21.85 11.40
CA ILE A 51 -0.61 -22.61 12.34
C ILE A 51 0.71 -21.86 12.62
N ARG A 52 1.34 -21.28 11.58
CA ARG A 52 2.67 -20.66 11.67
C ARG A 52 2.57 -19.28 12.30
N LYS A 53 3.34 -19.08 13.36
CA LYS A 53 3.44 -17.82 14.11
C LYS A 53 4.48 -16.85 13.55
N ASP A 54 5.32 -17.32 12.65
CA ASP A 54 6.34 -16.53 11.94
C ASP A 54 5.82 -15.84 10.67
N VAL A 55 4.58 -16.12 10.27
CA VAL A 55 3.90 -15.45 9.16
C VAL A 55 3.16 -14.23 9.71
N GLU A 56 3.79 -13.10 9.59
CA GLU A 56 3.32 -11.84 10.15
C GLU A 56 2.95 -10.85 9.05
N VAL A 57 1.90 -10.07 9.27
CA VAL A 57 1.52 -8.91 8.46
C VAL A 57 1.32 -7.70 9.36
N VAL A 58 2.18 -6.72 9.21
CA VAL A 58 1.98 -5.38 9.79
C VAL A 58 1.04 -4.59 8.91
N VAL A 59 0.00 -4.01 9.47
CA VAL A 59 -0.93 -3.13 8.75
C VAL A 59 -0.90 -1.74 9.35
N ILE A 60 -0.73 -0.73 8.49
CA ILE A 60 -0.75 0.68 8.87
C ILE A 60 -2.00 1.30 8.25
N ALA A 61 -2.75 2.04 9.04
CA ALA A 61 -3.92 2.79 8.62
C ALA A 61 -3.64 4.29 8.68
N PHE A 62 -3.96 5.01 7.60
CA PHE A 62 -3.88 6.47 7.50
C PHE A 62 -5.27 7.07 7.34
N ASP A 63 -5.53 8.18 8.04
CA ASP A 63 -6.76 8.97 7.89
C ASP A 63 -6.66 9.88 6.65
N LEU A 64 -7.29 9.51 5.56
CA LEU A 64 -7.33 10.30 4.32
C LEU A 64 -8.14 11.61 4.44
N THR A 65 -8.79 11.86 5.58
CA THR A 65 -9.40 13.17 5.85
C THR A 65 -8.39 14.20 6.34
N ARG A 66 -7.18 13.74 6.74
CA ARG A 66 -6.07 14.54 7.30
C ARG A 66 -4.75 14.33 6.58
N SER A 67 -4.67 13.35 5.69
CA SER A 67 -3.48 13.02 4.90
C SER A 67 -3.83 12.83 3.44
N GLU A 68 -2.83 12.89 2.57
CA GLU A 68 -2.96 12.69 1.14
C GLU A 68 -2.03 11.58 0.68
N LEU A 69 -2.49 10.79 -0.28
CA LEU A 69 -1.63 9.85 -1.01
C LEU A 69 -1.07 10.56 -2.25
N LEU A 70 0.24 10.51 -2.41
CA LEU A 70 0.92 10.96 -3.63
C LEU A 70 1.61 9.78 -4.30
N TRP A 71 1.57 9.73 -5.63
CA TRP A 71 2.39 8.81 -6.39
C TRP A 71 3.56 9.56 -7.03
N VAL A 72 4.78 9.10 -6.74
CA VAL A 72 6.01 9.63 -7.31
C VAL A 72 6.58 8.60 -8.29
N ALA A 73 6.70 8.97 -9.56
CA ALA A 73 7.30 8.10 -10.56
C ALA A 73 8.81 8.00 -10.33
N GLY A 74 9.33 6.79 -10.30
CA GLY A 74 10.76 6.53 -10.14
C GLY A 74 11.58 6.99 -11.35
N ALA A 75 12.85 7.30 -11.13
CA ALA A 75 13.75 7.77 -12.17
C ALA A 75 13.94 6.73 -13.31
N LYS A 76 13.90 5.45 -12.98
CA LYS A 76 14.04 4.33 -13.92
C LYS A 76 12.73 3.57 -14.16
N GLU A 77 11.92 3.40 -13.13
CA GLU A 77 10.67 2.61 -13.18
C GLU A 77 9.45 3.44 -12.76
N PRO A 78 8.28 3.21 -13.37
CA PRO A 78 8.06 2.29 -14.50
C PRO A 78 8.78 2.77 -15.76
N GLU A 79 9.43 1.85 -16.49
CA GLU A 79 10.09 2.18 -17.75
C GLU A 79 9.07 2.72 -18.75
N SER A 80 9.38 3.86 -19.39
CA SER A 80 8.52 4.52 -20.37
C SER A 80 9.33 5.09 -21.51
N LYS A 81 8.79 4.98 -22.71
CA LYS A 81 9.33 5.61 -23.91
C LYS A 81 8.75 6.99 -24.19
N THR A 82 7.67 7.37 -23.50
CA THR A 82 6.87 8.55 -23.80
C THR A 82 6.91 9.61 -22.69
N ALA A 83 7.17 9.21 -21.45
CA ALA A 83 7.20 10.15 -20.33
C ALA A 83 8.52 10.92 -20.26
N SER A 84 8.43 12.24 -20.14
CA SER A 84 9.61 13.10 -20.04
C SER A 84 10.39 12.88 -18.73
N PRO A 85 11.73 13.10 -18.73
CA PRO A 85 12.54 12.97 -17.52
C PRO A 85 12.08 13.85 -16.34
N GLU A 86 11.51 15.04 -16.61
CA GLU A 86 11.03 15.94 -15.57
C GLU A 86 9.91 15.34 -14.72
N LYS A 87 9.10 14.44 -15.29
CA LYS A 87 8.04 13.71 -14.58
C LYS A 87 8.55 12.48 -13.82
N ARG A 88 9.83 12.16 -13.91
CA ARG A 88 10.45 10.93 -13.41
C ARG A 88 11.64 11.21 -12.50
N LYS A 89 11.50 12.13 -11.59
CA LYS A 89 12.60 12.54 -10.69
C LYS A 89 12.93 11.47 -9.64
N GLY A 90 12.02 10.55 -9.34
CA GLY A 90 12.22 9.48 -8.36
C GLY A 90 12.35 9.95 -6.91
N MET A 91 12.00 11.20 -6.66
CA MET A 91 12.09 11.83 -5.34
C MET A 91 10.79 12.54 -5.02
N VAL A 92 10.40 12.52 -3.75
CA VAL A 92 9.30 13.34 -3.25
C VAL A 92 9.66 14.82 -3.51
N PRO A 93 8.76 15.62 -4.09
CA PRO A 93 9.01 17.04 -4.31
C PRO A 93 9.36 17.78 -3.02
N ALA A 94 10.31 18.71 -3.07
CA ALA A 94 10.75 19.46 -1.88
C ALA A 94 9.61 20.19 -1.15
N ARG A 95 8.62 20.70 -1.90
CA ARG A 95 7.42 21.34 -1.36
C ARG A 95 6.60 20.42 -0.44
N ASP A 96 6.77 19.10 -0.55
CA ASP A 96 6.02 18.10 0.21
C ASP A 96 6.84 17.53 1.39
N HIS A 97 8.13 17.89 1.53
CA HIS A 97 8.98 17.37 2.58
C HIS A 97 8.45 17.73 3.99
N ASP A 98 7.88 18.92 4.16
CA ASP A 98 7.40 19.39 5.47
C ASP A 98 6.19 18.63 5.99
N ARG A 99 5.48 17.93 5.11
CA ARG A 99 4.26 17.16 5.41
C ARG A 99 4.40 15.67 5.10
N LEU A 100 5.61 15.19 4.78
CA LEU A 100 5.85 13.79 4.47
C LEU A 100 5.78 12.94 5.74
N LEU A 101 4.78 12.08 5.83
CA LEU A 101 4.58 11.15 6.95
C LEU A 101 5.28 9.81 6.71
N ALA A 102 5.14 9.28 5.50
CA ALA A 102 5.69 7.99 5.13
C ALA A 102 5.93 7.89 3.63
N ALA A 103 6.85 7.01 3.23
CA ALA A 103 7.01 6.59 1.85
C ALA A 103 7.18 5.08 1.78
N PHE A 104 6.59 4.47 0.77
CA PHE A 104 6.60 3.03 0.56
C PHE A 104 6.71 2.67 -0.91
N ASN A 105 7.02 1.41 -1.18
CA ASN A 105 7.15 0.92 -2.55
C ASN A 105 5.83 0.97 -3.31
N GLY A 106 5.92 1.23 -4.60
CA GLY A 106 4.81 1.10 -5.53
C GLY A 106 4.64 -0.31 -6.06
N GLY A 107 4.05 -0.43 -7.24
CA GLY A 107 3.85 -1.70 -7.94
C GLY A 107 5.09 -2.16 -8.72
N PHE A 108 4.92 -3.26 -9.42
CA PHE A 108 5.95 -3.97 -10.16
C PHE A 108 6.67 -3.13 -11.22
N MET A 109 7.93 -3.45 -11.50
CA MET A 109 8.65 -2.87 -12.65
C MET A 109 7.90 -3.13 -13.95
N ALA A 110 8.06 -2.26 -14.95
CA ALA A 110 7.35 -2.38 -16.23
C ALA A 110 7.59 -3.74 -16.91
N LYS A 111 8.80 -4.28 -16.87
CA LYS A 111 9.12 -5.61 -17.41
C LYS A 111 8.43 -6.78 -16.70
N HIS A 112 7.91 -6.58 -15.49
CA HIS A 112 7.24 -7.59 -14.68
C HIS A 112 5.70 -7.46 -14.79
N GLY A 113 5.17 -7.64 -16.00
CA GLY A 113 3.74 -7.67 -16.26
C GLY A 113 3.16 -6.45 -16.98
N ARG A 114 3.95 -5.43 -17.26
CA ARG A 114 3.56 -4.20 -17.99
C ARG A 114 2.29 -3.57 -17.43
N TYR A 115 2.20 -3.50 -16.11
CA TYR A 115 1.09 -2.87 -15.44
C TYR A 115 1.10 -1.37 -15.68
N GLY A 116 -0.05 -0.82 -16.04
CA GLY A 116 -0.22 0.56 -16.45
C GLY A 116 0.16 1.59 -15.39
N ALA A 117 0.52 2.79 -15.85
CA ALA A 117 0.89 3.90 -14.97
C ALA A 117 0.69 5.25 -15.67
N MET A 118 0.17 6.24 -14.95
CA MET A 118 0.00 7.62 -15.43
C MET A 118 0.19 8.61 -14.29
N LEU A 119 0.83 9.73 -14.59
CA LEU A 119 1.00 10.86 -13.68
C LEU A 119 0.78 12.17 -14.44
N ASP A 120 -0.13 13.01 -13.94
CA ASP A 120 -0.45 14.33 -14.52
C ASP A 120 -0.68 14.29 -16.03
N GLY A 121 -1.49 13.34 -16.48
CA GLY A 121 -1.84 13.14 -17.89
C GLY A 121 -0.75 12.48 -18.74
N ALA A 122 0.47 12.27 -18.20
CA ALA A 122 1.51 11.52 -18.90
C ALA A 122 1.37 10.02 -18.63
N GLU A 123 1.01 9.27 -19.64
CA GLU A 123 0.93 7.80 -19.56
C GLU A 123 2.33 7.21 -19.74
N PHE A 124 2.82 6.54 -18.69
CA PHE A 124 4.12 5.88 -18.68
C PHE A 124 4.03 4.48 -19.29
N VAL A 125 3.00 3.76 -18.92
CA VAL A 125 2.67 2.43 -19.41
C VAL A 125 1.16 2.41 -19.67
N PRO A 126 0.70 1.95 -20.84
CA PRO A 126 -0.73 1.84 -21.13
C PRO A 126 -1.48 1.00 -20.09
N PRO A 127 -2.76 1.29 -19.85
CA PRO A 127 -3.56 0.51 -18.92
C PRO A 127 -3.75 -0.92 -19.43
N ARG A 128 -3.89 -1.84 -18.49
CA ARG A 128 -4.14 -3.26 -18.72
C ARG A 128 -5.47 -3.66 -18.10
N GLU A 129 -6.30 -4.35 -18.87
CA GLU A 129 -7.54 -4.93 -18.39
C GLU A 129 -7.30 -6.02 -17.35
N GLY A 130 -8.23 -6.21 -16.42
CA GLY A 130 -8.14 -7.15 -15.31
C GLY A 130 -7.10 -6.80 -14.24
N ALA A 131 -6.39 -5.68 -14.39
CA ALA A 131 -5.42 -5.23 -13.41
C ALA A 131 -6.09 -4.40 -12.30
N CYS A 132 -5.65 -4.59 -11.04
CA CYS A 132 -6.03 -3.71 -9.96
C CYS A 132 -5.37 -2.35 -10.13
N THR A 133 -6.13 -1.29 -9.95
CA THR A 133 -5.66 0.08 -10.14
C THR A 133 -5.81 0.87 -8.84
N VAL A 134 -4.71 1.45 -8.38
CA VAL A 134 -4.72 2.52 -7.39
C VAL A 134 -4.76 3.83 -8.14
N GLY A 135 -5.87 4.53 -8.04
CA GLY A 135 -6.10 5.83 -8.66
C GLY A 135 -6.16 6.96 -7.63
N ILE A 136 -5.58 8.10 -7.97
CA ILE A 136 -5.64 9.33 -7.18
C ILE A 136 -6.33 10.37 -8.05
N THR A 137 -7.47 10.88 -7.60
CA THR A 137 -8.21 11.90 -8.35
C THR A 137 -7.53 13.26 -8.25
N LYS A 138 -7.89 14.19 -9.14
CA LYS A 138 -7.46 15.60 -9.10
C LYS A 138 -7.86 16.32 -7.80
N THR A 139 -8.84 15.79 -7.08
CA THR A 139 -9.28 16.28 -5.77
C THR A 139 -8.62 15.58 -4.59
N GLY A 140 -7.68 14.64 -4.85
CA GLY A 140 -6.96 13.89 -3.81
C GLY A 140 -7.66 12.62 -3.31
N ALA A 141 -8.87 12.32 -3.78
CA ALA A 141 -9.54 11.08 -3.38
C ALA A 141 -8.81 9.85 -3.94
N VAL A 142 -8.69 8.82 -3.11
CA VAL A 142 -8.05 7.54 -3.48
C VAL A 142 -9.13 6.53 -3.87
N ARG A 143 -8.90 5.82 -4.97
CA ARG A 143 -9.72 4.70 -5.43
C ARG A 143 -8.85 3.47 -5.65
N VAL A 144 -9.30 2.32 -5.20
CA VAL A 144 -8.66 1.03 -5.47
C VAL A 144 -9.73 0.11 -6.04
N ALA A 145 -9.60 -0.28 -7.32
CA ALA A 145 -10.57 -1.13 -8.00
C ALA A 145 -9.96 -1.78 -9.25
N PRO A 146 -10.61 -2.78 -9.86
CA PRO A 146 -10.28 -3.23 -11.20
C PRO A 146 -10.31 -2.07 -12.20
N TRP A 147 -9.46 -2.14 -13.23
CA TRP A 147 -9.36 -1.06 -14.23
C TRP A 147 -10.70 -0.71 -14.87
N GLU A 148 -11.51 -1.71 -15.16
CA GLU A 148 -12.81 -1.58 -15.83
C GLU A 148 -13.75 -0.63 -15.08
N GLU A 149 -13.63 -0.55 -13.75
CA GLU A 149 -14.45 0.34 -12.92
C GLU A 149 -13.86 1.75 -12.82
N ILE A 150 -12.55 1.88 -13.03
CA ILE A 150 -11.84 3.17 -12.95
C ILE A 150 -11.76 3.85 -14.32
N ALA A 151 -11.74 3.08 -15.40
CA ALA A 151 -11.52 3.56 -16.76
C ALA A 151 -12.49 4.68 -17.18
N ALA A 152 -13.75 4.58 -16.82
CA ALA A 152 -14.78 5.59 -17.13
C ALA A 152 -14.46 6.96 -16.50
N ALA A 153 -13.79 6.97 -15.34
CA ALA A 153 -13.39 8.19 -14.63
C ALA A 153 -11.91 8.57 -14.88
N LYS A 154 -11.25 7.99 -15.88
CA LYS A 154 -9.80 8.23 -16.16
C LYS A 154 -9.46 9.72 -16.28
N ALA A 155 -10.35 10.52 -16.84
CA ALA A 155 -10.15 11.98 -17.00
C ALA A 155 -10.12 12.76 -15.67
N GLU A 156 -10.66 12.18 -14.59
CA GLU A 156 -10.67 12.77 -13.25
C GLU A 156 -9.39 12.46 -12.46
N LEU A 157 -8.57 11.52 -12.94
CA LEU A 157 -7.39 11.07 -12.24
C LEU A 157 -6.19 12.01 -12.47
N ALA A 158 -5.51 12.36 -11.39
CA ALA A 158 -4.20 13.00 -11.42
C ALA A 158 -3.08 11.95 -11.57
N ALA A 159 -3.27 10.78 -10.96
CA ALA A 159 -2.33 9.67 -11.06
C ALA A 159 -3.05 8.33 -10.95
N TRP A 160 -2.48 7.31 -11.57
CA TRP A 160 -2.89 5.93 -11.33
C TRP A 160 -1.74 4.95 -11.60
N ARG A 161 -1.73 3.87 -10.83
CA ARG A 161 -0.76 2.80 -10.94
C ARG A 161 -1.47 1.45 -10.85
N GLN A 162 -1.20 0.58 -11.81
CA GLN A 162 -1.73 -0.77 -11.83
C GLN A 162 -0.79 -1.80 -11.23
N THR A 163 -1.37 -2.90 -10.78
CA THR A 163 -0.70 -4.07 -10.20
C THR A 163 -1.40 -5.35 -10.70
N PRO A 164 -1.00 -6.56 -10.28
CA PRO A 164 -1.81 -7.76 -10.52
C PRO A 164 -3.28 -7.54 -10.17
N PRO A 165 -4.19 -8.45 -10.50
CA PRO A 165 -5.60 -8.31 -10.12
C PRO A 165 -5.78 -7.91 -8.66
N CYS A 166 -6.89 -7.31 -8.28
CA CYS A 166 -7.11 -6.95 -6.88
C CYS A 166 -7.06 -8.21 -6.00
N LEU A 167 -6.25 -8.19 -4.93
CA LEU A 167 -6.24 -9.26 -3.93
C LEU A 167 -7.62 -9.47 -3.34
N LEU A 168 -8.26 -8.34 -3.07
CA LEU A 168 -9.57 -8.20 -2.48
C LEU A 168 -10.32 -7.15 -3.28
N HIS A 169 -11.56 -7.44 -3.65
CA HIS A 169 -12.43 -6.49 -4.31
C HIS A 169 -13.84 -6.61 -3.73
N ASP A 170 -14.39 -5.48 -3.32
CA ASP A 170 -15.71 -5.39 -2.69
C ASP A 170 -15.91 -6.38 -1.51
N GLY A 171 -14.84 -6.59 -0.72
CA GLY A 171 -14.83 -7.53 0.41
C GLY A 171 -14.66 -9.00 0.02
N GLN A 172 -14.52 -9.31 -1.28
CA GLN A 172 -14.36 -10.66 -1.78
C GLN A 172 -12.92 -10.93 -2.23
N PRO A 173 -12.29 -12.00 -1.74
CA PRO A 173 -10.97 -12.42 -2.20
C PRO A 173 -10.99 -12.78 -3.69
N HIS A 174 -9.94 -12.40 -4.41
CA HIS A 174 -9.80 -12.86 -5.78
C HIS A 174 -9.67 -14.40 -5.83
N GLN A 175 -10.39 -15.06 -6.73
CA GLN A 175 -10.44 -16.53 -6.81
C GLN A 175 -9.05 -17.18 -6.89
N SER A 176 -8.07 -16.55 -7.55
CA SER A 176 -6.74 -17.13 -7.75
C SER A 176 -5.77 -16.96 -6.57
N VAL A 177 -6.11 -16.23 -5.50
CA VAL A 177 -5.20 -16.03 -4.36
C VAL A 177 -4.81 -17.34 -3.66
N ARG A 178 -5.64 -18.38 -3.80
CA ARG A 178 -5.44 -19.70 -3.16
C ARG A 178 -4.76 -20.72 -4.06
N HIS A 179 -4.83 -20.56 -5.40
CA HIS A 179 -4.48 -21.62 -6.33
C HIS A 179 -3.40 -21.23 -7.35
N ASP A 180 -3.17 -19.95 -7.56
CA ASP A 180 -2.22 -19.47 -8.58
C ASP A 180 -1.34 -18.35 -8.03
N HIS A 181 -0.36 -18.72 -7.22
CA HIS A 181 0.58 -17.77 -6.66
C HIS A 181 1.43 -17.05 -7.72
N LYS A 182 1.66 -17.66 -8.89
CA LYS A 182 2.45 -17.06 -9.99
C LYS A 182 1.80 -15.80 -10.55
N LYS A 183 0.47 -15.73 -10.51
CA LYS A 183 -0.29 -14.54 -10.91
C LYS A 183 0.03 -13.30 -10.06
N TRP A 184 0.53 -13.53 -8.85
CA TRP A 184 0.85 -12.51 -7.85
C TRP A 184 2.35 -12.18 -7.77
N GLY A 185 3.09 -12.51 -8.83
CA GLY A 185 4.52 -12.33 -8.93
C GLY A 185 5.31 -13.55 -8.50
N LEU A 186 6.46 -13.72 -9.13
CA LEU A 186 7.41 -14.79 -8.85
C LEU A 186 8.50 -14.28 -7.93
N SER A 187 8.82 -15.03 -6.88
CA SER A 187 10.06 -14.84 -6.16
C SER A 187 11.25 -15.35 -6.99
N ILE A 188 12.44 -14.81 -6.72
CA ILE A 188 13.69 -15.26 -7.37
C ILE A 188 13.91 -16.77 -7.16
N GLU A 189 13.50 -17.29 -5.99
CA GLU A 189 13.63 -18.70 -5.62
C GLU A 189 12.42 -19.56 -6.04
N GLY A 190 11.40 -18.98 -6.69
CA GLY A 190 10.18 -19.67 -7.09
C GLY A 190 9.23 -20.04 -5.95
N LYS A 191 9.52 -19.63 -4.70
CA LYS A 191 8.69 -19.89 -3.53
C LYS A 191 7.52 -18.91 -3.46
N PRO A 192 6.32 -19.35 -3.03
CA PRO A 192 5.18 -18.46 -2.82
C PRO A 192 5.33 -17.57 -1.57
N GLU A 193 6.01 -18.06 -0.55
CA GLU A 193 6.26 -17.34 0.70
C GLU A 193 7.43 -16.39 0.54
N ILE A 194 7.13 -15.11 0.50
CA ILE A 194 8.11 -14.04 0.38
C ILE A 194 7.58 -12.77 1.06
N ARG A 195 8.41 -11.75 1.20
CA ARG A 195 7.91 -10.45 1.62
C ARG A 195 7.00 -9.86 0.53
N ARG A 196 5.79 -9.46 0.93
CA ARG A 196 4.79 -8.85 0.04
C ARG A 196 4.22 -7.60 0.67
N THR A 197 3.80 -6.67 -0.16
CA THR A 197 3.09 -5.45 0.28
C THR A 197 1.76 -5.33 -0.44
N ALA A 198 0.82 -4.64 0.21
CA ALA A 198 -0.48 -4.32 -0.35
C ALA A 198 -0.91 -2.91 0.04
N LEU A 199 -1.78 -2.32 -0.76
CA LEU A 199 -2.47 -1.07 -0.47
C LEU A 199 -3.96 -1.31 -0.64
N GLY A 200 -4.73 -0.90 0.36
CA GLY A 200 -6.18 -1.06 0.34
C GLY A 200 -6.89 0.18 0.82
N ILE A 201 -8.20 0.19 0.62
CA ILE A 201 -9.09 1.23 1.11
C ILE A 201 -10.28 0.59 1.81
N ASP A 202 -10.75 1.21 2.87
CA ASP A 202 -11.93 0.78 3.60
C ASP A 202 -13.24 1.08 2.83
N ALA A 203 -14.38 0.63 3.34
CA ALA A 203 -15.66 0.86 2.72
C ALA A 203 -16.09 2.33 2.66
N SER A 204 -15.57 3.17 3.54
CA SER A 204 -15.87 4.61 3.57
C SER A 204 -15.04 5.43 2.58
N GLY A 205 -13.94 4.88 2.07
CA GLY A 205 -12.96 5.60 1.27
C GLY A 205 -12.09 6.57 2.07
N ARG A 206 -12.13 6.51 3.40
CA ARG A 206 -11.41 7.45 4.30
C ARG A 206 -10.20 6.85 4.96
N VAL A 207 -10.07 5.54 5.00
CA VAL A 207 -8.95 4.86 5.62
C VAL A 207 -8.12 4.18 4.56
N LEU A 208 -6.89 4.64 4.37
CA LEU A 208 -5.90 3.98 3.55
C LEU A 208 -5.16 2.95 4.40
N LEU A 209 -5.10 1.71 3.93
CA LEU A 209 -4.44 0.61 4.61
C LEU A 209 -3.22 0.16 3.81
N PHE A 210 -2.04 0.17 4.42
CA PHE A 210 -0.84 -0.43 3.86
C PHE A 210 -0.48 -1.69 4.63
N GLY A 211 -0.33 -2.82 3.95
CA GLY A 211 0.09 -4.08 4.54
C GLY A 211 1.48 -4.49 4.08
N LEU A 212 2.31 -4.95 5.02
CA LEU A 212 3.60 -5.57 4.76
C LEU A 212 3.66 -6.91 5.47
N GLY A 213 3.76 -7.98 4.69
CA GLY A 213 3.84 -9.34 5.21
C GLY A 213 5.23 -9.96 4.98
N GLU A 214 5.73 -10.60 6.03
CA GLU A 214 6.94 -11.42 5.99
C GLU A 214 6.58 -12.89 5.79
N TRP A 215 7.30 -13.60 4.91
CA TRP A 215 7.08 -15.02 4.59
C TRP A 215 5.64 -15.36 4.23
N VAL A 216 4.97 -14.44 3.52
CA VAL A 216 3.54 -14.48 3.29
C VAL A 216 3.20 -14.87 1.85
N GLU A 217 2.21 -15.75 1.71
CA GLU A 217 1.54 -16.03 0.44
C GLU A 217 0.47 -14.96 0.14
N PRO A 218 0.05 -14.79 -1.12
CA PRO A 218 -0.99 -13.81 -1.49
C PRO A 218 -2.28 -13.96 -0.67
N ARG A 219 -2.72 -15.20 -0.39
CA ARG A 219 -3.94 -15.50 0.38
C ARG A 219 -3.89 -14.99 1.82
N TYR A 220 -2.71 -15.01 2.44
CA TYR A 220 -2.55 -14.56 3.81
C TYR A 220 -2.40 -13.05 3.90
N LEU A 221 -1.78 -12.43 2.89
CA LEU A 221 -1.77 -10.97 2.77
C LEU A 221 -3.20 -10.45 2.53
N GLU A 222 -3.98 -11.09 1.64
CA GLU A 222 -5.39 -10.79 1.44
C GLU A 222 -6.18 -10.87 2.73
N LEU A 223 -6.06 -11.99 3.45
CA LEU A 223 -6.78 -12.22 4.71
C LEU A 223 -6.47 -11.14 5.75
N ALA A 224 -5.19 -10.79 5.92
CA ALA A 224 -4.78 -9.73 6.84
C ALA A 224 -5.38 -8.38 6.46
N MET A 225 -5.31 -8.00 5.17
CA MET A 225 -5.89 -6.73 4.69
C MET A 225 -7.41 -6.68 4.90
N ARG A 226 -8.11 -7.78 4.63
CA ARG A 226 -9.56 -7.87 4.82
C ARG A 226 -9.97 -7.80 6.29
N VAL A 227 -9.27 -8.52 7.16
CA VAL A 227 -9.50 -8.48 8.62
C VAL A 227 -9.21 -7.08 9.16
N ALA A 228 -8.17 -6.42 8.67
CA ALA A 228 -7.85 -5.04 9.03
C ALA A 228 -8.87 -4.00 8.53
N GLY A 229 -9.88 -4.41 7.74
CA GLY A 229 -10.97 -3.54 7.30
C GLY A 229 -10.88 -3.05 5.86
N ALA A 230 -9.92 -3.53 5.05
CA ALA A 230 -9.90 -3.20 3.63
C ALA A 230 -11.16 -3.74 2.93
N LYS A 231 -11.82 -2.90 2.15
CA LYS A 231 -12.92 -3.28 1.26
C LYS A 231 -12.38 -3.72 -0.10
N THR A 232 -11.35 -3.03 -0.59
CA THR A 232 -10.59 -3.39 -1.78
C THR A 232 -9.10 -3.24 -1.52
N ALA A 233 -8.29 -4.16 -2.03
CA ALA A 233 -6.84 -4.13 -1.86
C ALA A 233 -6.09 -4.59 -3.12
N ALA A 234 -5.06 -3.82 -3.48
CA ALA A 234 -4.10 -4.10 -4.53
C ALA A 234 -2.82 -4.66 -3.92
N GLN A 235 -2.26 -5.73 -4.48
CA GLN A 235 -0.91 -6.14 -4.13
C GLN A 235 0.09 -5.19 -4.79
N LEU A 236 1.02 -4.65 -4.02
CA LEU A 236 2.14 -3.86 -4.54
C LEU A 236 3.33 -4.77 -4.88
N ASP A 237 4.55 -4.21 -4.92
CA ASP A 237 5.72 -5.03 -5.23
C ASP A 237 6.03 -6.06 -4.14
N ILE A 238 6.81 -7.05 -4.52
CA ILE A 238 7.19 -8.18 -3.68
C ILE A 238 8.71 -8.32 -3.66
N ASN A 239 9.22 -9.34 -2.96
CA ASN A 239 10.62 -9.66 -2.76
C ASN A 239 11.33 -8.81 -1.70
N TRP A 240 12.41 -9.35 -1.18
CA TRP A 240 13.19 -8.75 -0.11
C TRP A 240 13.82 -7.41 -0.50
N SER A 241 14.16 -7.23 -1.78
CA SER A 241 14.87 -6.06 -2.29
C SER A 241 13.97 -4.89 -2.69
N TYR A 242 12.68 -5.14 -3.01
CA TYR A 242 11.80 -4.12 -3.59
C TYR A 242 10.79 -3.55 -2.62
N THR A 243 10.45 -4.30 -1.57
CA THR A 243 9.48 -3.85 -0.56
C THR A 243 10.13 -2.91 0.44
N ARG A 244 9.53 -1.76 0.66
CA ARG A 244 10.01 -0.71 1.59
C ARG A 244 8.84 0.01 2.20
N PHE A 245 9.04 0.38 3.45
CA PHE A 245 8.19 1.35 4.13
C PHE A 245 9.02 2.11 5.16
N ASN A 246 9.04 3.43 5.04
CA ASN A 246 9.74 4.32 5.95
C ASN A 246 8.77 5.36 6.49
N PHE A 247 8.81 5.60 7.79
CA PHE A 247 8.24 6.78 8.43
C PHE A 247 9.26 7.91 8.45
N TYR A 248 8.78 9.12 8.24
CA TYR A 248 9.58 10.34 8.21
C TYR A 248 9.10 11.33 9.25
N ALA A 249 10.03 12.06 9.81
CA ALA A 249 9.76 13.25 10.62
C ALA A 249 10.96 14.22 10.55
N LYS A 250 10.78 15.44 11.01
CA LYS A 250 11.88 16.38 11.15
C LYS A 250 12.72 16.08 12.38
N ASN A 251 14.03 16.22 12.25
CA ASN A 251 14.95 16.23 13.39
C ASN A 251 14.95 17.59 14.12
N ALA A 252 15.79 17.74 15.11
CA ALA A 252 15.91 18.99 15.90
C ALA A 252 16.33 20.19 15.04
N GLU A 253 17.07 19.96 13.96
CA GLU A 253 17.54 20.96 13.01
C GLU A 253 16.51 21.28 11.91
N GLY A 254 15.31 20.67 11.96
CA GLY A 254 14.24 20.84 10.98
C GLY A 254 14.44 20.07 9.67
N GLN A 255 15.45 19.19 9.59
CA GLN A 255 15.72 18.37 8.41
C GLN A 255 14.86 17.12 8.43
N LEU A 256 14.35 16.74 7.26
CA LEU A 256 13.59 15.50 7.10
C LEU A 256 14.49 14.27 7.21
N GLU A 257 14.14 13.34 8.08
CA GLU A 257 14.88 12.08 8.24
C GLU A 257 13.94 10.87 8.36
N VAL A 258 14.48 9.69 8.10
CA VAL A 258 13.78 8.43 8.37
C VAL A 258 13.82 8.15 9.86
N LYS A 259 12.67 8.15 10.51
CA LYS A 259 12.55 7.86 11.96
C LYS A 259 12.44 6.36 12.23
N ARG A 260 11.76 5.64 11.37
CA ARG A 260 11.59 4.18 11.48
C ARG A 260 11.40 3.58 10.10
N THR A 261 11.97 2.39 9.90
CA THR A 261 11.68 1.55 8.74
C THR A 261 11.05 0.24 9.20
N LEU A 262 10.05 -0.26 8.46
CA LEU A 262 9.50 -1.61 8.71
C LEU A 262 10.42 -2.71 8.16
N VAL A 263 11.36 -2.35 7.31
CA VAL A 263 12.33 -3.26 6.70
C VAL A 263 13.74 -2.74 6.99
N PRO A 264 14.34 -3.09 8.13
CA PRO A 264 15.59 -2.47 8.59
C PRO A 264 16.83 -2.85 7.77
N LYS A 265 16.77 -3.92 6.99
CA LYS A 265 17.91 -4.37 6.18
C LYS A 265 17.57 -4.39 4.69
N LEU A 266 18.45 -3.77 3.90
CA LEU A 266 18.55 -4.03 2.48
C LEU A 266 19.20 -5.42 2.31
N VAL A 267 18.50 -6.35 1.70
CA VAL A 267 19.04 -7.64 1.29
C VAL A 267 19.42 -7.53 -0.18
#